data_c0065cb118ac32878fb2abcd018edf19
#
_entry.id   c0065cb118ac32878fb2abcd018edf19
#
_cell.length_a   1.000
_cell.length_b   1.000
_cell.length_c   1.000
_cell.angle_alpha   90.00
_cell.angle_beta   90.00
_cell.angle_gamma   90.00
#
_symmetry.space_group_name_H-M   'P 1'
#
loop_
_entity.id
_entity.type
_entity.pdbx_description
1 polymer ?
#
loop_
_entity_poly.entity_id
_entity_poly.type
_entity_poly.pdbx_seq_one_letter_code
_entity_poly.pdbx_strand_id
1 'polypeptide(L)'
;MSSHAQRILTSLVLVLILGYLVFWATPLALAIGVLVMSGMGLWEFFSLFWPGRANLGLKAAGLLLAVPIVLHGFLGFSVLGPVLIGLWAMNALFILQLAKGRDVDWQSLQIVSLGLIYIPVGLQLLVGLDAEEILLVLLAAFA
;
A
#
# COMPACT_ATOMS: atom_id res chain seq x y z
N MET A 1 14.33 -21.94 16.87
CA MET A 1 13.88 -22.11 15.47
C MET A 1 14.86 -21.40 14.57
N SER A 2 15.29 -22.02 13.46
CA SER A 2 16.18 -21.37 12.50
C SER A 2 15.43 -20.18 11.83
N SER A 3 16.14 -19.13 11.46
CA SER A 3 15.53 -17.93 10.81
C SER A 3 14.78 -18.29 9.52
N HIS A 4 15.18 -19.36 8.85
CA HIS A 4 14.49 -19.90 7.67
C HIS A 4 13.12 -20.50 8.00
N ALA A 5 13.02 -21.28 9.07
CA ALA A 5 11.73 -21.86 9.49
C ALA A 5 10.71 -20.78 9.89
N GLN A 6 11.15 -19.71 10.53
CA GLN A 6 10.27 -18.58 10.86
C GLN A 6 9.76 -17.88 9.59
N ARG A 7 10.63 -17.66 8.59
CA ARG A 7 10.23 -17.03 7.32
C ARG A 7 9.22 -17.89 6.54
N ILE A 8 9.45 -19.21 6.48
CA ILE A 8 8.51 -20.13 5.82
C ILE A 8 7.16 -20.13 6.55
N LEU A 9 7.18 -20.18 7.87
CA LEU A 9 5.94 -20.17 8.67
C LEU A 9 5.16 -18.87 8.48
N THR A 10 5.81 -17.71 8.54
CA THR A 10 5.15 -16.40 8.32
C THR A 10 4.61 -16.28 6.91
N SER A 11 5.33 -16.74 5.90
CA SER A 11 4.85 -16.74 4.51
C SER A 11 3.63 -17.65 4.34
N LEU A 12 3.64 -18.84 4.93
CA LEU A 12 2.50 -19.77 4.88
C LEU A 12 1.25 -19.19 5.56
N VAL A 13 1.42 -18.58 6.73
CA VAL A 13 0.31 -17.91 7.45
C VAL A 13 -0.25 -16.75 6.63
N LEU A 14 0.61 -15.92 6.02
CA LEU A 14 0.19 -14.83 5.15
C LEU A 14 -0.59 -15.33 3.92
N VAL A 15 -0.14 -16.38 3.27
CA VAL A 15 -0.83 -17.00 2.12
C VAL A 15 -2.20 -17.55 2.54
N LEU A 16 -2.30 -18.19 3.70
CA LEU A 16 -3.58 -18.70 4.21
C LEU A 16 -4.55 -17.56 4.55
N ILE A 17 -4.08 -16.50 5.19
CA ILE A 17 -4.90 -15.32 5.50
C ILE A 17 -5.36 -14.64 4.21
N LEU A 18 -4.48 -14.46 3.24
CA LEU A 18 -4.81 -13.86 1.95
C LEU A 18 -5.81 -14.73 1.19
N GLY A 19 -5.59 -16.04 1.14
CA GLY A 19 -6.53 -16.99 0.53
C GLY A 19 -7.91 -16.92 1.17
N TYR A 20 -7.98 -16.90 2.50
CA TYR A 20 -9.26 -16.75 3.19
C TYR A 20 -9.94 -15.43 2.85
N LEU A 21 -9.20 -14.31 2.84
CA LEU A 21 -9.74 -13.00 2.51
C LEU A 21 -10.28 -12.94 1.07
N VAL A 22 -9.60 -13.58 0.13
CA VAL A 22 -9.99 -13.57 -1.29
C VAL A 22 -11.23 -14.44 -1.55
N PHE A 23 -11.31 -15.63 -0.95
CA PHE A 23 -12.36 -16.61 -1.30
C PHE A 23 -13.60 -16.54 -0.42
N TRP A 24 -13.48 -16.11 0.85
CA TRP A 24 -14.58 -16.18 1.81
C TRP A 24 -14.91 -14.86 2.52
N ALA A 25 -14.07 -13.83 2.36
CA ALA A 25 -14.34 -12.58 3.03
C ALA A 25 -15.41 -11.75 2.30
N THR A 26 -16.12 -10.94 3.05
CA THR A 26 -16.97 -9.91 2.47
C THR A 26 -16.10 -8.84 1.79
N PRO A 27 -16.62 -8.11 0.77
CA PRO A 27 -15.85 -7.02 0.13
C PRO A 27 -15.28 -6.01 1.12
N LEU A 28 -16.03 -5.72 2.19
CA LEU A 28 -15.55 -4.84 3.26
C LEU A 28 -14.36 -5.44 4.01
N ALA A 29 -14.42 -6.74 4.36
CA ALA A 29 -13.32 -7.42 5.05
C ALA A 29 -12.07 -7.48 4.17
N LEU A 30 -12.23 -7.70 2.86
CA LEU A 30 -11.15 -7.64 1.89
C LEU A 30 -10.52 -6.23 1.84
N ALA A 31 -11.34 -5.18 1.76
CA ALA A 31 -10.85 -3.80 1.74
C ALA A 31 -10.08 -3.44 3.03
N ILE A 32 -10.56 -3.87 4.20
CA ILE A 32 -9.86 -3.70 5.47
C ILE A 32 -8.53 -4.47 5.47
N GLY A 33 -8.53 -5.71 5.00
CA GLY A 33 -7.31 -6.52 4.87
C GLY A 33 -6.26 -5.85 3.97
N VAL A 34 -6.68 -5.38 2.80
CA VAL A 34 -5.82 -4.63 1.86
C VAL A 34 -5.31 -3.33 2.48
N LEU A 35 -6.14 -2.62 3.26
CA LEU A 35 -5.72 -1.41 3.94
C LEU A 35 -4.63 -1.70 4.99
N VAL A 36 -4.81 -2.74 5.79
CA VAL A 36 -3.82 -3.17 6.79
C VAL A 36 -2.51 -3.57 6.11
N MET A 37 -2.58 -4.40 5.05
CA MET A 37 -1.40 -4.81 4.29
C MET A 37 -0.68 -3.63 3.63
N SER A 38 -1.43 -2.68 3.06
CA SER A 38 -0.89 -1.44 2.50
C SER A 38 -0.18 -0.61 3.57
N GLY A 39 -0.77 -0.49 4.75
CA GLY A 39 -0.17 0.25 5.87
C GLY A 39 1.13 -0.39 6.36
N MET A 40 1.14 -1.71 6.53
CA MET A 40 2.34 -2.45 6.92
C MET A 40 3.43 -2.36 5.86
N GLY A 41 3.09 -2.59 4.60
CA GLY A 41 4.04 -2.52 3.48
C GLY A 41 4.63 -1.12 3.31
N LEU A 42 3.81 -0.07 3.41
CA LEU A 42 4.29 1.32 3.38
C LEU A 42 5.20 1.65 4.57
N TRP A 43 4.84 1.19 5.77
CA TRP A 43 5.68 1.40 6.95
C TRP A 43 7.06 0.75 6.78
N GLU A 44 7.11 -0.49 6.31
CA GLU A 44 8.36 -1.20 6.02
C GLU A 44 9.13 -0.51 4.91
N PHE A 45 8.48 -0.16 3.80
CA PHE A 45 9.09 0.54 2.68
C PHE A 45 9.73 1.86 3.12
N PHE A 46 8.99 2.71 3.85
CA PHE A 46 9.54 3.97 4.36
C PHE A 46 10.66 3.76 5.37
N SER A 47 10.64 2.65 6.12
CA SER A 47 11.67 2.34 7.11
C SER A 47 13.00 1.94 6.48
N LEU A 48 13.01 1.50 5.22
CA LEU A 48 14.24 1.27 4.45
C LEU A 48 15.00 2.57 4.18
N PHE A 49 14.27 3.67 3.93
CA PHE A 49 14.87 4.98 3.62
C PHE A 49 15.02 5.84 4.86
N TRP A 50 14.11 5.72 5.81
CA TRP A 50 14.06 6.51 7.06
C TRP A 50 13.99 5.60 8.27
N PRO A 51 15.14 5.14 8.80
CA PRO A 51 15.16 4.22 9.93
C PRO A 51 14.56 4.86 11.20
N GLY A 52 13.88 4.06 11.99
CA GLY A 52 13.31 4.46 13.26
C GLY A 52 12.26 5.57 13.15
N ARG A 53 12.44 6.67 13.89
CA ARG A 53 11.52 7.80 13.96
C ARG A 53 11.84 8.93 12.96
N ALA A 54 12.85 8.76 12.10
CA ALA A 54 13.17 9.76 11.11
C ALA A 54 11.97 9.98 10.16
N ASN A 55 11.69 11.24 9.84
CA ASN A 55 10.59 11.67 8.95
C ASN A 55 9.22 11.08 9.28
N LEU A 56 8.92 10.92 10.59
CA LEU A 56 7.65 10.33 11.06
C LEU A 56 6.43 11.04 10.46
N GLY A 57 6.49 12.35 10.28
CA GLY A 57 5.41 13.13 9.66
C GLY A 57 5.14 12.72 8.20
N LEU A 58 6.20 12.47 7.41
CA LEU A 58 6.06 11.99 6.04
C LEU A 58 5.57 10.54 5.99
N LYS A 59 6.05 9.68 6.88
CA LYS A 59 5.53 8.31 7.02
C LYS A 59 4.03 8.33 7.33
N ALA A 60 3.62 9.12 8.32
CA ALA A 60 2.21 9.25 8.71
C ALA A 60 1.36 9.82 7.55
N ALA A 61 1.86 10.83 6.84
CA ALA A 61 1.18 11.38 5.67
C ALA A 61 0.99 10.33 4.58
N GLY A 62 2.04 9.55 4.26
CA GLY A 62 1.95 8.46 3.29
C GLY A 62 0.93 7.39 3.70
N LEU A 63 0.91 7.00 4.98
CA LEU A 63 -0.09 6.05 5.50
C LEU A 63 -1.52 6.59 5.40
N LEU A 64 -1.74 7.86 5.74
CA LEU A 64 -3.06 8.49 5.62
C LEU A 64 -3.53 8.60 4.17
N LEU A 65 -2.61 8.86 3.23
CA LEU A 65 -2.92 8.92 1.81
C LEU A 65 -3.20 7.55 1.18
N ALA A 66 -2.75 6.47 1.77
CA ALA A 66 -3.11 5.12 1.34
C ALA A 66 -4.60 4.80 1.55
N VAL A 67 -5.22 5.39 2.58
CA VAL A 67 -6.64 5.15 2.92
C VAL A 67 -7.58 5.47 1.74
N PRO A 68 -7.61 6.71 1.20
CA PRO A 68 -8.49 7.03 0.07
C PRO A 68 -8.16 6.22 -1.20
N ILE A 69 -6.90 5.82 -1.39
CA ILE A 69 -6.51 4.99 -2.55
C ILE A 69 -7.19 3.62 -2.45
N VAL A 70 -7.10 2.95 -1.31
CA VAL A 70 -7.71 1.63 -1.10
C VAL A 70 -9.24 1.72 -1.09
N LEU A 71 -9.82 2.73 -0.42
CA LEU A 71 -11.28 2.92 -0.38
C LEU A 71 -11.85 3.22 -1.76
N HIS A 72 -11.12 3.92 -2.64
CA HIS A 72 -11.55 4.18 -4.00
C HIS A 72 -11.76 2.87 -4.80
N GLY A 73 -10.87 1.89 -4.63
CA GLY A 73 -11.05 0.56 -5.23
C GLY A 73 -12.29 -0.16 -4.69
N PHE A 74 -12.52 -0.09 -3.38
CA PHE A 74 -13.69 -0.67 -2.74
C PHE A 74 -15.02 -0.07 -3.25
N LEU A 75 -15.04 1.21 -3.58
CA LEU A 75 -16.23 1.90 -4.11
C LEU A 75 -16.48 1.64 -5.61
N GLY A 76 -15.66 0.81 -6.27
CA GLY A 76 -15.86 0.41 -7.66
C GLY A 76 -15.55 1.50 -8.69
N PHE A 77 -14.76 2.50 -8.33
CA PHE A 77 -14.34 3.55 -9.25
C PHE A 77 -13.19 3.07 -10.17
N SER A 78 -13.00 3.76 -11.29
CA SER A 78 -12.00 3.38 -12.30
C SER A 78 -10.57 3.35 -11.76
N VAL A 79 -9.71 2.52 -12.36
CA VAL A 79 -8.28 2.38 -12.02
C VAL A 79 -7.51 3.71 -12.09
N LEU A 80 -7.97 4.67 -12.90
CA LEU A 80 -7.37 6.01 -13.00
C LEU A 80 -7.53 6.85 -11.73
N GLY A 81 -8.58 6.62 -10.94
CA GLY A 81 -8.84 7.39 -9.73
C GLY A 81 -7.71 7.34 -8.70
N PRO A 82 -7.18 6.16 -8.32
CA PRO A 82 -6.07 6.06 -7.38
C PRO A 82 -4.80 6.74 -7.86
N VAL A 83 -4.52 6.67 -9.16
CA VAL A 83 -3.36 7.37 -9.76
C VAL A 83 -3.55 8.88 -9.63
N LEU A 84 -4.74 9.39 -9.92
CA LEU A 84 -5.06 10.81 -9.75
C LEU A 84 -5.00 11.24 -8.28
N ILE A 85 -5.51 10.43 -7.35
CA ILE A 85 -5.41 10.69 -5.91
C ILE A 85 -3.93 10.72 -5.48
N GLY A 86 -3.13 9.78 -5.96
CA GLY A 86 -1.68 9.74 -5.69
C GLY A 86 -0.97 11.00 -6.20
N LEU A 87 -1.26 11.43 -7.44
CA LEU A 87 -0.71 12.66 -8.01
C LEU A 87 -1.17 13.91 -7.25
N TRP A 88 -2.45 13.97 -6.85
CA TRP A 88 -2.99 15.06 -6.03
C TRP A 88 -2.33 15.13 -4.67
N ALA A 89 -2.13 13.98 -4.03
CA ALA A 89 -1.45 13.88 -2.76
C ALA A 89 0.00 14.35 -2.82
N MET A 90 0.71 14.03 -3.91
CA MET A 90 2.06 14.54 -4.17
C MET A 90 2.06 16.07 -4.25
N ASN A 91 1.16 16.65 -5.03
CA ASN A 91 1.05 18.09 -5.16
C ASN A 91 0.73 18.76 -3.82
N ALA A 92 -0.18 18.18 -3.03
CA ALA A 92 -0.52 18.68 -1.70
C ALA A 92 0.68 18.67 -0.75
N LEU A 93 1.45 17.57 -0.72
CA LEU A 93 2.68 17.49 0.08
C LEU A 93 3.74 18.50 -0.36
N PHE A 94 3.89 18.72 -1.67
CA PHE A 94 4.77 19.72 -2.23
C PHE A 94 4.38 21.14 -1.78
N ILE A 95 3.10 21.50 -1.92
CA ILE A 95 2.57 22.80 -1.49
C ILE A 95 2.74 23.00 0.02
N LEU A 96 2.49 21.95 0.83
CA LEU A 96 2.67 22.01 2.28
C LEU A 96 4.14 22.22 2.69
N GLN A 97 5.10 21.66 1.97
CA GLN A 97 6.53 21.89 2.23
C GLN A 97 6.92 23.31 1.87
N LEU A 98 6.49 23.82 0.71
CA LEU A 98 6.72 25.21 0.30
C LEU A 98 6.10 26.20 1.29
N ALA A 99 4.87 25.96 1.74
CA ALA A 99 4.18 26.83 2.69
C ALA A 99 4.88 26.91 4.06
N LYS A 100 5.63 25.88 4.44
CA LYS A 100 6.42 25.85 5.68
C LYS A 100 7.81 26.52 5.53
N GLY A 101 8.11 27.11 4.38
CA GLY A 101 9.41 27.75 4.12
C GLY A 101 10.61 26.80 4.21
N ARG A 102 10.38 25.50 4.06
CA ARG A 102 11.43 24.48 4.03
C ARG A 102 11.88 24.26 2.60
N ASP A 103 13.17 24.04 2.44
CA ASP A 103 13.69 23.53 1.16
C ASP A 103 12.98 22.21 0.84
N VAL A 104 12.50 22.11 -0.39
CA VAL A 104 11.76 20.92 -0.85
C VAL A 104 12.74 19.77 -0.94
N ASP A 105 12.59 18.80 -0.07
CA ASP A 105 13.32 17.54 -0.16
C ASP A 105 12.68 16.65 -1.25
N TRP A 106 13.14 16.84 -2.46
CA TRP A 106 12.69 16.09 -3.62
C TRP A 106 12.84 14.58 -3.45
N GLN A 107 13.89 14.13 -2.78
CA GLN A 107 14.14 12.73 -2.54
C GLN A 107 13.05 12.14 -1.63
N SER A 108 12.69 12.82 -0.57
CA SER A 108 11.60 12.39 0.32
C SER A 108 10.25 12.35 -0.39
N LEU A 109 9.95 13.32 -1.26
CA LEU A 109 8.73 13.31 -2.07
C LEU A 109 8.69 12.12 -3.03
N GLN A 110 9.79 11.84 -3.71
CA GLN A 110 9.89 10.69 -4.61
C GLN A 110 9.67 9.36 -3.87
N ILE A 111 10.25 9.20 -2.67
CA ILE A 111 10.08 8.01 -1.84
C ILE A 111 8.59 7.82 -1.44
N VAL A 112 7.92 8.89 -0.97
CA VAL A 112 6.50 8.81 -0.61
C VAL A 112 5.66 8.44 -1.84
N SER A 113 5.91 9.08 -2.96
CA SER A 113 5.18 8.85 -4.20
C SER A 113 5.34 7.44 -4.72
N LEU A 114 6.58 6.96 -4.77
CA LEU A 114 6.88 5.60 -5.20
C LEU A 114 6.20 4.58 -4.28
N GLY A 115 6.26 4.78 -2.97
CA GLY A 115 5.59 3.92 -2.00
C GLY A 115 4.07 3.88 -2.23
N LEU A 116 3.43 5.04 -2.44
CA LEU A 116 1.99 5.12 -2.68
C LEU A 116 1.55 4.48 -3.99
N ILE A 117 2.31 4.65 -5.06
CA ILE A 117 1.98 4.05 -6.35
C ILE A 117 2.24 2.54 -6.32
N TYR A 118 3.35 2.11 -5.74
CA TYR A 118 3.75 0.71 -5.79
C TYR A 118 2.91 -0.18 -4.86
N ILE A 119 2.64 0.26 -3.63
CA ILE A 119 2.02 -0.58 -2.61
C ILE A 119 0.48 -0.46 -2.60
N PRO A 120 -0.14 0.67 -2.20
CA PRO A 120 -1.60 0.72 -2.10
C PRO A 120 -2.30 0.67 -3.45
N VAL A 121 -1.74 1.26 -4.53
CA VAL A 121 -2.34 1.14 -5.87
C VAL A 121 -2.22 -0.29 -6.39
N GLY A 122 -1.07 -0.95 -6.21
CA GLY A 122 -0.90 -2.35 -6.59
C GLY A 122 -1.86 -3.28 -5.83
N LEU A 123 -1.97 -3.13 -4.51
CA LEU A 123 -2.86 -3.94 -3.68
C LEU A 123 -4.34 -3.61 -3.89
N GLN A 124 -4.68 -2.36 -4.22
CA GLN A 124 -6.05 -1.96 -4.52
C GLN A 124 -6.61 -2.70 -5.73
N LEU A 125 -5.79 -3.03 -6.72
CA LEU A 125 -6.23 -3.81 -7.87
C LEU A 125 -6.83 -5.16 -7.45
N LEU A 126 -6.36 -5.74 -6.35
CA LEU A 126 -6.90 -6.99 -5.81
C LEU A 126 -8.36 -6.84 -5.31
N VAL A 127 -8.77 -5.65 -4.88
CA VAL A 127 -10.12 -5.40 -4.36
C VAL A 127 -11.18 -5.42 -5.48
N GLY A 128 -10.77 -5.10 -6.70
CA GLY A 128 -11.67 -5.05 -7.87
C GLY A 128 -11.69 -6.30 -8.73
N LEU A 129 -10.87 -7.31 -8.42
CA LEU A 129 -10.78 -8.55 -9.17
C LEU A 129 -11.66 -9.65 -8.56
N ASP A 130 -12.21 -10.50 -9.41
CA ASP A 130 -12.86 -11.72 -8.97
C ASP A 130 -11.84 -12.75 -8.48
N ALA A 131 -12.30 -13.72 -7.67
CA ALA A 131 -11.42 -14.73 -7.05
C ALA A 131 -10.57 -15.51 -8.07
N GLU A 132 -11.11 -15.79 -9.26
CA GLU A 132 -10.39 -16.47 -10.34
C GLU A 132 -9.28 -15.59 -10.92
N GLU A 133 -9.53 -14.30 -11.10
CA GLU A 133 -8.56 -13.33 -11.60
C GLU A 133 -7.42 -13.11 -10.60
N ILE A 134 -7.73 -13.04 -9.32
CA ILE A 134 -6.72 -12.95 -8.26
C ILE A 134 -5.83 -14.18 -8.26
N LEU A 135 -6.42 -15.38 -8.43
CA LEU A 135 -5.65 -16.63 -8.52
C LEU A 135 -4.69 -16.60 -9.71
N LEU A 136 -5.13 -16.11 -10.87
CA LEU A 136 -4.28 -15.97 -12.06
C LEU A 136 -3.13 -14.99 -11.82
N VAL A 137 -3.39 -13.84 -11.18
CA VAL A 137 -2.35 -12.87 -10.84
C VAL A 137 -1.32 -13.47 -9.87
N LEU A 138 -1.79 -14.19 -8.85
CA LEU A 138 -0.90 -14.86 -7.90
C LEU A 138 -0.07 -15.95 -8.59
N LEU A 139 -0.67 -16.78 -9.43
CA LEU A 139 0.06 -17.80 -10.20
C LEU A 139 1.11 -17.18 -11.12
N ALA A 140 0.78 -16.08 -11.80
CA ALA A 140 1.72 -15.35 -12.65
C ALA A 140 2.89 -14.72 -11.86
N ALA A 141 2.65 -14.32 -10.62
CA ALA A 141 3.69 -13.73 -9.76
C ALA A 141 4.68 -14.77 -9.22
N PHE A 142 4.30 -16.06 -9.19
CA PHE A 142 5.13 -17.16 -8.67
C PHE A 142 5.69 -18.09 -9.78
N ALA A 143 5.36 -17.83 -11.05
CA ALA A 143 5.89 -18.57 -12.20
C ALA A 143 7.23 -17.99 -12.69
#